data_c8e0c9ce49259d30a22d56fca1d44ebd
#
_entry.id   c8e0c9ce49259d30a22d56fca1d44ebd
#
_cell.length_a   1.000
_cell.length_b   1.000
_cell.length_c   1.000
_cell.angle_alpha   90.00
_cell.angle_beta   90.00
_cell.angle_gamma   90.00
#
_symmetry.space_group_name_H-M   'P 1'
#
loop_
_entity.id
_entity.type
_entity.pdbx_description
1 polymer ?
#
loop_
_entity_poly.entity_id
_entity_poly.type
_entity_poly.pdbx_seq_one_letter_code
_entity_poly.pdbx_strand_id
1 'polypeptide(L)'
;MTQPPTRLDPLNSPFPVPWNWVMATLDECPTVTSPLLRYYRSPSLVSPDGQYAAYSRIQMRIQPDFTRSQVASVLFLENLRTGALQVITASSPFADNPFVPRPSATPLGTIAIIIPIAWSEQGDRILSREFESLFGTAVASDYAVVWEQRRNQTYTIAPTQVDYSNAVLLGWSGSYPDQVLFQTGHLGEEERSRWAVDVAGRTIAADPEDQPVVFGELVNNIWTGPQAHG
;
A
#
# COMPACT_ATOMS: atom_id res chain seq x y z
N MET A 1 27.27 -21.17 -4.18
CA MET A 1 26.51 -20.42 -3.17
C MET A 1 25.31 -19.82 -3.89
N THR A 2 24.12 -20.40 -3.73
CA THR A 2 22.86 -19.87 -4.27
C THR A 2 22.50 -18.66 -3.43
N GLN A 3 22.42 -17.48 -4.04
CA GLN A 3 21.83 -16.30 -3.40
C GLN A 3 20.41 -16.65 -2.93
N PRO A 4 20.06 -16.29 -1.67
CA PRO A 4 18.66 -16.46 -1.25
C PRO A 4 17.75 -15.69 -2.22
N PRO A 5 16.56 -16.22 -2.54
CA PRO A 5 15.63 -15.53 -3.41
C PRO A 5 15.34 -14.14 -2.85
N THR A 6 15.59 -13.10 -3.64
CA THR A 6 15.29 -11.72 -3.28
C THR A 6 13.80 -11.65 -3.00
N ARG A 7 13.39 -11.47 -1.76
CA ARG A 7 11.98 -11.28 -1.43
C ARG A 7 11.54 -9.96 -2.04
N LEU A 8 10.71 -10.04 -3.05
CA LEU A 8 10.14 -8.86 -3.71
C LEU A 8 9.18 -8.09 -2.78
N ASP A 9 8.67 -8.75 -1.74
CA ASP A 9 7.70 -8.20 -0.80
C ASP A 9 7.76 -8.97 0.52
N PRO A 10 7.71 -8.31 1.71
CA PRO A 10 7.78 -8.98 3.01
C PRO A 10 6.64 -9.97 3.28
N LEU A 11 5.44 -9.71 2.74
CA LEU A 11 4.26 -10.56 2.88
C LEU A 11 4.06 -11.51 1.70
N ASN A 12 4.96 -11.48 0.71
CA ASN A 12 4.82 -12.23 -0.54
C ASN A 12 3.48 -11.93 -1.26
N SER A 13 3.06 -10.67 -1.20
CA SER A 13 1.83 -10.18 -1.83
C SER A 13 1.93 -10.24 -3.36
N PRO A 14 0.82 -10.51 -4.09
CA PRO A 14 0.76 -10.37 -5.55
C PRO A 14 0.98 -8.92 -6.03
N PHE A 15 0.86 -7.94 -5.13
CA PHE A 15 1.09 -6.52 -5.41
C PHE A 15 2.26 -6.00 -4.57
N PRO A 16 3.52 -6.26 -4.97
CA PRO A 16 4.67 -5.92 -4.16
C PRO A 16 4.82 -4.41 -3.97
N VAL A 17 5.06 -3.99 -2.73
CA VAL A 17 5.56 -2.63 -2.44
C VAL A 17 6.99 -2.48 -2.98
N PRO A 18 7.53 -1.25 -3.19
CA PRO A 18 8.89 -1.05 -3.71
C PRO A 18 9.95 -1.42 -2.67
N TRP A 19 9.91 -2.67 -2.19
CA TRP A 19 10.76 -3.15 -1.09
C TRP A 19 12.25 -3.12 -1.42
N ASN A 20 12.61 -3.40 -2.68
CA ASN A 20 14.00 -3.31 -3.12
C ASN A 20 14.54 -1.87 -3.01
N TRP A 21 13.71 -0.87 -3.28
CA TRP A 21 14.09 0.53 -3.07
C TRP A 21 14.25 0.84 -1.58
N VAL A 22 13.34 0.36 -0.71
CA VAL A 22 13.45 0.53 0.75
C VAL A 22 14.76 -0.07 1.25
N MET A 23 15.08 -1.31 0.86
CA MET A 23 16.31 -1.99 1.29
C MET A 23 17.57 -1.31 0.77
N ALA A 24 17.61 -0.95 -0.53
CA ALA A 24 18.74 -0.22 -1.10
C ALA A 24 18.96 1.14 -0.40
N THR A 25 17.87 1.81 -0.02
CA THR A 25 17.93 3.08 0.71
C THR A 25 18.43 2.88 2.15
N LEU A 26 18.10 1.76 2.80
CA LEU A 26 18.64 1.41 4.12
C LEU A 26 20.15 1.14 4.08
N ASP A 27 20.68 0.60 3.00
CA ASP A 27 22.11 0.36 2.85
C ASP A 27 22.94 1.67 2.87
N GLU A 28 22.29 2.83 2.72
CA GLU A 28 22.92 4.13 2.92
C GLU A 28 23.13 4.49 4.41
N CYS A 29 22.41 3.83 5.35
CA CYS A 29 22.44 4.14 6.79
C CYS A 29 23.83 4.23 7.40
N PRO A 30 24.81 3.32 7.10
CA PRO A 30 26.14 3.38 7.70
C PRO A 30 26.89 4.68 7.40
N THR A 31 26.52 5.40 6.34
CA THR A 31 27.17 6.64 5.91
C THR A 31 26.42 7.89 6.35
N VAL A 32 25.20 7.73 6.92
CA VAL A 32 24.33 8.83 7.33
C VAL A 32 24.71 9.31 8.73
N THR A 33 25.12 10.56 8.86
CA THR A 33 25.46 11.21 10.15
C THR A 33 24.32 12.09 10.68
N SER A 34 23.34 12.41 9.83
CA SER A 34 22.14 13.19 10.15
C SER A 34 20.96 12.65 9.35
N PRO A 35 19.69 12.89 9.76
CA PRO A 35 18.52 12.42 9.03
C PRO A 35 18.57 12.82 7.55
N LEU A 36 18.29 11.86 6.67
CA LEU A 36 18.29 12.04 5.22
C LEU A 36 16.94 11.64 4.64
N LEU A 37 16.44 12.40 3.68
CA LEU A 37 15.19 12.11 2.99
C LEU A 37 15.44 11.51 1.61
N ARG A 38 14.65 10.49 1.27
CA ARG A 38 14.59 9.90 -0.06
C ARG A 38 13.14 9.78 -0.50
N TYR A 39 12.92 9.82 -1.80
CA TYR A 39 11.58 9.81 -2.38
C TYR A 39 11.47 8.76 -3.48
N TYR A 40 10.31 8.15 -3.57
CA TYR A 40 9.94 7.21 -4.62
C TYR A 40 8.55 7.57 -5.15
N ARG A 41 8.34 7.35 -6.45
CA ARG A 41 7.03 7.45 -7.09
C ARG A 41 6.68 6.11 -7.74
N SER A 42 5.52 5.55 -7.42
CA SER A 42 5.03 4.33 -8.08
C SER A 42 4.66 4.60 -9.55
N PRO A 43 4.57 3.56 -10.38
CA PRO A 43 3.84 3.64 -11.64
C PRO A 43 2.42 4.16 -11.42
N SER A 44 1.81 4.73 -12.46
CA SER A 44 0.41 5.15 -12.42
C SER A 44 -0.50 3.99 -12.85
N LEU A 45 -1.61 3.82 -12.14
CA LEU A 45 -2.68 2.89 -12.49
C LEU A 45 -3.84 3.70 -13.06
N VAL A 46 -4.08 3.56 -14.37
CA VAL A 46 -5.15 4.25 -15.10
C VAL A 46 -6.45 3.45 -14.98
N SER A 47 -7.57 4.16 -14.75
CA SER A 47 -8.90 3.54 -14.68
C SER A 47 -9.34 2.96 -16.02
N PRO A 48 -10.20 1.91 -16.04
CA PRO A 48 -10.69 1.29 -17.28
C PRO A 48 -11.36 2.27 -18.24
N ASP A 49 -12.02 3.30 -17.72
CA ASP A 49 -12.67 4.36 -18.49
C ASP A 49 -11.71 5.48 -18.93
N GLY A 50 -10.43 5.41 -18.51
CA GLY A 50 -9.41 6.41 -18.84
C GLY A 50 -9.60 7.79 -18.17
N GLN A 51 -10.52 7.93 -17.21
CA GLN A 51 -10.80 9.23 -16.58
C GLN A 51 -9.86 9.58 -15.44
N TYR A 52 -9.31 8.57 -14.76
CA TYR A 52 -8.45 8.75 -13.59
C TYR A 52 -7.14 8.00 -13.72
N ALA A 53 -6.12 8.54 -13.06
CA ALA A 53 -4.87 7.84 -12.80
C ALA A 53 -4.53 7.94 -11.31
N ALA A 54 -4.05 6.85 -10.73
CA ALA A 54 -3.61 6.84 -9.35
C ALA A 54 -2.15 6.42 -9.25
N TYR A 55 -1.39 7.08 -8.36
CA TYR A 55 0.01 6.76 -8.09
C TYR A 55 0.40 7.18 -6.68
N SER A 56 1.41 6.55 -6.13
CA SER A 56 1.88 6.85 -4.78
C SER A 56 3.15 7.69 -4.81
N ARG A 57 3.26 8.59 -3.84
CA ARG A 57 4.52 9.23 -3.47
C ARG A 57 4.93 8.74 -2.09
N ILE A 58 6.10 8.14 -2.03
CA ILE A 58 6.65 7.52 -0.84
C ILE A 58 7.86 8.35 -0.41
N GLN A 59 7.93 8.66 0.88
CA GLN A 59 9.06 9.33 1.50
C GLN A 59 9.70 8.37 2.50
N MET A 60 11.00 8.22 2.43
CA MET A 60 11.78 7.55 3.46
C MET A 60 12.67 8.54 4.17
N ARG A 61 12.56 8.58 5.49
CA ARG A 61 13.47 9.31 6.37
C ARG A 61 14.46 8.32 6.97
N ILE A 62 15.69 8.38 6.49
CA ILE A 62 16.78 7.54 6.98
C ILE A 62 17.36 8.18 8.24
N GLN A 63 17.58 7.38 9.27
CA GLN A 63 18.24 7.77 10.52
C GLN A 63 19.57 7.03 10.66
N PRO A 64 20.56 7.58 11.40
CA PRO A 64 21.82 6.85 11.69
C PRO A 64 21.58 5.48 12.33
N ASP A 65 20.56 5.37 13.16
CA ASP A 65 20.01 4.10 13.63
C ASP A 65 18.82 3.73 12.74
N PHE A 66 19.00 2.70 11.90
CA PHE A 66 17.98 2.30 10.92
C PHE A 66 16.64 1.92 11.55
N THR A 67 16.65 1.39 12.80
CA THR A 67 15.41 1.04 13.51
C THR A 67 14.55 2.25 13.85
N ARG A 68 15.09 3.45 13.72
CA ARG A 68 14.40 4.73 13.90
C ARG A 68 14.04 5.40 12.58
N SER A 69 14.41 4.82 11.45
CA SER A 69 14.00 5.28 10.13
C SER A 69 12.49 5.16 9.97
N GLN A 70 11.93 5.88 9.01
CA GLN A 70 10.49 5.89 8.74
C GLN A 70 10.23 5.86 7.25
N VAL A 71 9.22 5.11 6.85
CA VAL A 71 8.68 5.16 5.49
C VAL A 71 7.21 5.53 5.61
N ALA A 72 6.80 6.57 4.91
CA ALA A 72 5.41 7.00 4.84
C ALA A 72 5.04 7.38 3.41
N SER A 73 3.78 7.28 3.06
CA SER A 73 3.34 7.56 1.70
C SER A 73 1.92 8.13 1.63
N VAL A 74 1.62 8.71 0.48
CA VAL A 74 0.26 9.11 0.09
C VAL A 74 -0.04 8.62 -1.31
N LEU A 75 -1.31 8.35 -1.56
CA LEU A 75 -1.83 8.07 -2.89
C LEU A 75 -2.36 9.37 -3.50
N PHE A 76 -1.92 9.68 -4.71
CA PHE A 76 -2.48 10.74 -5.54
C PHE A 76 -3.47 10.14 -6.53
N LEU A 77 -4.63 10.74 -6.59
CA LEU A 77 -5.66 10.47 -7.60
C LEU A 77 -5.79 11.69 -8.49
N GLU A 78 -5.49 11.52 -9.76
CA GLU A 78 -5.55 12.56 -10.78
C GLU A 78 -6.74 12.33 -11.71
N ASN A 79 -7.58 13.35 -11.88
CA ASN A 79 -8.59 13.35 -12.93
C ASN A 79 -7.91 13.78 -14.23
N LEU A 80 -7.75 12.85 -15.17
CA LEU A 80 -7.00 13.06 -16.41
C LEU A 80 -7.65 14.06 -17.37
N ARG A 81 -8.96 14.32 -17.22
CA ARG A 81 -9.68 15.28 -18.04
C ARG A 81 -9.52 16.71 -17.52
N THR A 82 -9.49 16.90 -16.21
CA THR A 82 -9.48 18.25 -15.59
C THR A 82 -8.12 18.63 -15.03
N GLY A 83 -7.23 17.67 -14.82
CA GLY A 83 -5.95 17.83 -14.11
C GLY A 83 -6.14 18.01 -12.59
N ALA A 84 -7.37 17.86 -12.06
CA ALA A 84 -7.61 17.94 -10.62
C ALA A 84 -6.91 16.80 -9.89
N LEU A 85 -6.19 17.14 -8.82
CA LEU A 85 -5.41 16.21 -8.01
C LEU A 85 -6.00 16.13 -6.62
N GLN A 86 -6.25 14.90 -6.16
CA GLN A 86 -6.71 14.58 -4.81
C GLN A 86 -5.70 13.68 -4.11
N VAL A 87 -5.56 13.87 -2.79
CA VAL A 87 -4.75 13.00 -1.94
C VAL A 87 -5.66 12.02 -1.21
N ILE A 88 -5.27 10.76 -1.23
CA ILE A 88 -5.92 9.67 -0.49
C ILE A 88 -4.90 9.14 0.52
N THR A 89 -5.31 9.05 1.77
CA THR A 89 -4.52 8.47 2.88
C THR A 89 -5.31 7.36 3.54
N ALA A 90 -4.62 6.33 4.01
CA ALA A 90 -5.22 5.31 4.86
C ALA A 90 -5.59 5.89 6.23
N SER A 91 -6.55 5.24 6.89
CA SER A 91 -6.88 5.46 8.31
C SER A 91 -6.49 4.21 9.09
N SER A 92 -5.19 3.89 9.12
CA SER A 92 -4.59 2.71 9.73
C SER A 92 -3.59 3.12 10.81
N PRO A 93 -3.11 2.20 11.67
CA PRO A 93 -2.29 2.54 12.84
C PRO A 93 -1.02 3.34 12.54
N PHE A 94 -0.34 3.05 11.41
CA PHE A 94 0.91 3.71 11.04
C PHE A 94 0.78 4.70 9.89
N ALA A 95 -0.41 4.82 9.29
CA ALA A 95 -0.63 5.74 8.18
C ALA A 95 -0.31 7.19 8.57
N ASP A 96 0.46 7.84 7.74
CA ASP A 96 0.85 9.23 7.89
C ASP A 96 0.92 9.93 6.52
N ASN A 97 0.70 11.24 6.52
CA ASN A 97 0.96 12.05 5.34
C ASN A 97 2.28 12.82 5.55
N PRO A 98 3.41 12.36 4.97
CA PRO A 98 4.72 12.98 5.19
C PRO A 98 4.86 14.35 4.53
N PHE A 99 3.89 14.76 3.70
CA PHE A 99 3.91 16.02 2.96
C PHE A 99 3.11 17.15 3.64
N VAL A 100 2.51 16.86 4.80
CA VAL A 100 1.77 17.85 5.61
C VAL A 100 2.44 17.97 6.98
N PRO A 101 2.78 19.19 7.45
CA PRO A 101 3.30 19.38 8.80
C PRO A 101 2.31 18.88 9.87
N ARG A 102 2.76 18.06 10.79
CA ARG A 102 1.96 17.57 11.92
C ARG A 102 2.50 18.05 13.25
N PRO A 103 1.61 18.34 14.23
CA PRO A 103 2.03 18.70 15.59
C PRO A 103 2.51 17.51 16.43
N SER A 104 2.18 16.27 16.05
CA SER A 104 2.58 15.06 16.80
C SER A 104 3.63 14.26 16.03
N ALA A 105 4.64 13.76 16.73
CA ALA A 105 5.65 12.89 16.15
C ALA A 105 5.03 11.53 15.79
N THR A 106 5.17 11.11 14.54
CA THR A 106 4.89 9.73 14.12
C THR A 106 5.84 8.79 14.87
N PRO A 107 5.37 7.61 15.31
CA PRO A 107 6.24 6.64 15.95
C PRO A 107 7.47 6.33 15.09
N LEU A 108 8.64 6.24 15.71
CA LEU A 108 9.87 5.89 15.01
C LEU A 108 9.85 4.41 14.60
N GLY A 109 10.52 4.09 13.51
CA GLY A 109 10.64 2.72 13.02
C GLY A 109 9.46 2.24 12.17
N THR A 110 8.47 3.10 11.92
CA THR A 110 7.27 2.70 11.16
C THR A 110 7.50 2.69 9.66
N ILE A 111 6.86 1.72 9.01
CA ILE A 111 6.75 1.62 7.56
C ILE A 111 5.26 1.60 7.23
N ALA A 112 4.80 2.56 6.43
CA ALA A 112 3.43 2.66 5.93
C ALA A 112 3.47 3.05 4.45
N ILE A 113 3.14 2.10 3.57
CA ILE A 113 3.27 2.28 2.12
C ILE A 113 1.92 1.97 1.46
N ILE A 114 1.25 3.01 0.98
CA ILE A 114 0.06 2.85 0.14
C ILE A 114 0.45 2.78 -1.33
N ILE A 115 -0.08 1.79 -2.07
CA ILE A 115 0.07 1.67 -3.53
C ILE A 115 -1.28 1.35 -4.19
N PRO A 116 -1.59 1.90 -5.38
CA PRO A 116 -2.78 1.52 -6.12
C PRO A 116 -2.59 0.11 -6.71
N ILE A 117 -3.62 -0.75 -6.62
CA ILE A 117 -3.53 -2.13 -7.10
C ILE A 117 -4.58 -2.51 -8.13
N ALA A 118 -5.82 -2.01 -8.00
CA ALA A 118 -6.89 -2.34 -8.93
C ALA A 118 -7.98 -1.27 -8.93
N TRP A 119 -8.59 -1.04 -10.08
CA TRP A 119 -9.87 -0.34 -10.20
C TRP A 119 -11.04 -1.32 -10.10
N SER A 120 -12.24 -0.82 -9.83
CA SER A 120 -13.48 -1.55 -10.15
C SER A 120 -13.64 -1.65 -11.67
N GLU A 121 -14.44 -2.59 -12.12
CA GLU A 121 -14.73 -2.78 -13.56
C GLU A 121 -15.22 -1.50 -14.24
N GLN A 122 -16.07 -0.72 -13.54
CA GLN A 122 -16.64 0.53 -14.02
C GLN A 122 -15.69 1.75 -13.86
N GLY A 123 -14.55 1.59 -13.17
CA GLY A 123 -13.61 2.69 -12.91
C GLY A 123 -14.08 3.70 -11.86
N ASP A 124 -15.17 3.42 -11.13
CA ASP A 124 -15.76 4.32 -10.13
C ASP A 124 -15.21 4.10 -8.71
N ARG A 125 -14.37 3.08 -8.50
CA ARG A 125 -13.67 2.80 -7.24
C ARG A 125 -12.24 2.37 -7.51
N ILE A 126 -11.33 2.81 -6.65
CA ILE A 126 -9.96 2.32 -6.65
C ILE A 126 -9.67 1.57 -5.36
N LEU A 127 -9.05 0.41 -5.49
CA LEU A 127 -8.49 -0.38 -4.41
C LEU A 127 -7.00 -0.13 -4.35
N SER A 128 -6.52 0.20 -3.16
CA SER A 128 -5.09 0.38 -2.88
C SER A 128 -4.69 -0.49 -1.70
N ARG A 129 -3.46 -0.94 -1.71
CA ARG A 129 -2.83 -1.68 -0.63
C ARG A 129 -2.10 -0.70 0.28
N GLU A 130 -2.43 -0.67 1.55
CA GLU A 130 -1.62 -0.05 2.60
C GLU A 130 -0.84 -1.16 3.31
N PHE A 131 0.44 -1.23 3.06
CA PHE A 131 1.37 -2.14 3.74
C PHE A 131 1.94 -1.46 4.97
N GLU A 132 1.81 -2.08 6.13
CA GLU A 132 2.37 -1.60 7.38
C GLU A 132 3.37 -2.59 7.99
N SER A 133 4.45 -2.06 8.54
CA SER A 133 5.49 -2.86 9.20
C SER A 133 6.30 -1.99 10.18
N LEU A 134 7.17 -2.63 10.93
CA LEU A 134 8.14 -1.98 11.81
C LEU A 134 9.55 -2.45 11.48
N PHE A 135 10.48 -1.50 11.31
CA PHE A 135 11.89 -1.82 11.09
C PHE A 135 12.45 -2.70 12.20
N GLY A 136 13.21 -3.73 11.80
CA GLY A 136 13.85 -4.65 12.73
C GLY A 136 12.91 -5.68 13.38
N THR A 137 11.68 -5.80 12.91
CA THR A 137 10.70 -6.78 13.40
C THR A 137 10.15 -7.65 12.27
N ALA A 138 9.44 -8.72 12.65
CA ALA A 138 8.66 -9.55 11.73
C ALA A 138 7.18 -9.11 11.62
N VAL A 139 6.81 -8.02 12.28
CA VAL A 139 5.43 -7.48 12.23
C VAL A 139 5.18 -6.84 10.88
N ALA A 140 4.23 -7.37 10.14
CA ALA A 140 3.78 -6.80 8.88
C ALA A 140 2.33 -7.22 8.61
N SER A 141 1.53 -6.30 8.06
CA SER A 141 0.15 -6.58 7.65
C SER A 141 -0.31 -5.59 6.58
N ASP A 142 -1.31 -6.00 5.79
CA ASP A 142 -1.96 -5.14 4.82
C ASP A 142 -3.32 -4.64 5.33
N TYR A 143 -3.66 -3.42 4.90
CA TYR A 143 -5.02 -2.89 4.88
C TYR A 143 -5.42 -2.61 3.44
N ALA A 144 -6.71 -2.70 3.16
CA ALA A 144 -7.26 -2.22 1.91
C ALA A 144 -7.77 -0.79 2.07
N VAL A 145 -7.38 0.08 1.14
CA VAL A 145 -7.88 1.46 1.06
C VAL A 145 -8.71 1.58 -0.19
N VAL A 146 -10.01 1.79 -0.02
CA VAL A 146 -10.98 1.92 -1.11
C VAL A 146 -11.45 3.36 -1.19
N TRP A 147 -11.24 4.02 -2.31
CA TRP A 147 -11.89 5.29 -2.62
C TRP A 147 -13.06 5.06 -3.56
N GLU A 148 -14.20 5.70 -3.26
CA GLU A 148 -15.43 5.65 -4.04
C GLU A 148 -15.75 7.02 -4.63
N GLN A 149 -15.88 7.10 -5.96
CA GLN A 149 -16.10 8.35 -6.69
C GLN A 149 -17.43 9.02 -6.34
N ARG A 150 -18.53 8.25 -6.28
CA ARG A 150 -19.88 8.82 -6.10
C ARG A 150 -20.05 9.60 -4.83
N ARG A 151 -19.43 9.13 -3.73
CA ARG A 151 -19.48 9.80 -2.42
C ARG A 151 -18.23 10.61 -2.14
N ASN A 152 -17.19 10.47 -2.96
CA ASN A 152 -15.86 10.99 -2.72
C ASN A 152 -15.37 10.61 -1.32
N GLN A 153 -15.52 9.35 -0.95
CA GLN A 153 -15.16 8.81 0.36
C GLN A 153 -14.07 7.77 0.24
N THR A 154 -13.24 7.71 1.28
CA THR A 154 -12.18 6.71 1.43
C THR A 154 -12.49 5.85 2.65
N TYR A 155 -12.38 4.54 2.45
CA TYR A 155 -12.55 3.52 3.49
C TYR A 155 -11.23 2.78 3.66
N THR A 156 -10.81 2.57 4.91
CA THR A 156 -9.70 1.67 5.23
C THR A 156 -10.27 0.47 5.94
N ILE A 157 -10.07 -0.71 5.36
CA ILE A 157 -10.67 -1.95 5.83
C ILE A 157 -9.63 -3.05 5.98
N ALA A 158 -9.89 -3.94 6.93
CA ALA A 158 -9.17 -5.19 7.16
C ALA A 158 -10.15 -6.23 7.67
N PRO A 159 -9.84 -7.53 7.65
CA PRO A 159 -10.68 -8.55 8.26
C PRO A 159 -10.96 -8.24 9.73
N THR A 160 -12.24 -8.34 10.13
CA THR A 160 -12.71 -8.12 11.51
C THR A 160 -13.30 -9.39 12.10
N GLN A 161 -13.27 -9.51 13.43
CA GLN A 161 -13.82 -10.67 14.16
C GLN A 161 -13.15 -12.02 13.79
N VAL A 162 -11.94 -11.96 13.28
CA VAL A 162 -11.07 -13.11 13.00
C VAL A 162 -9.73 -12.91 13.68
N ASP A 163 -9.13 -14.00 14.12
CA ASP A 163 -7.83 -13.99 14.78
C ASP A 163 -6.73 -14.21 13.74
N TYR A 164 -5.76 -13.30 13.68
CA TYR A 164 -4.59 -13.39 12.79
C TYR A 164 -3.48 -12.45 13.26
N SER A 165 -2.24 -12.74 12.88
CA SER A 165 -1.10 -11.83 13.11
C SER A 165 -0.70 -11.05 11.85
N ASN A 166 -1.09 -11.51 10.66
CA ASN A 166 -0.87 -10.81 9.40
C ASN A 166 -2.02 -11.05 8.42
N ALA A 167 -2.29 -10.03 7.62
CA ALA A 167 -3.21 -10.10 6.49
C ALA A 167 -2.47 -9.71 5.21
N VAL A 168 -2.79 -10.36 4.12
CA VAL A 168 -2.31 -10.08 2.77
C VAL A 168 -3.49 -9.70 1.90
N LEU A 169 -3.45 -8.53 1.29
CA LEU A 169 -4.47 -8.07 0.36
C LEU A 169 -4.30 -8.78 -0.99
N LEU A 170 -5.34 -9.44 -1.48
CA LEU A 170 -5.32 -10.20 -2.73
C LEU A 170 -5.96 -9.46 -3.91
N GLY A 171 -6.87 -8.50 -3.68
CA GLY A 171 -7.57 -7.77 -4.74
C GLY A 171 -9.07 -7.68 -4.52
N TRP A 172 -9.82 -7.30 -5.55
CA TRP A 172 -11.28 -7.44 -5.55
C TRP A 172 -11.67 -8.91 -5.63
N SER A 173 -12.67 -9.34 -4.85
CA SER A 173 -13.22 -10.69 -4.95
C SER A 173 -13.93 -10.89 -6.29
N GLY A 174 -13.64 -12.01 -6.95
CA GLY A 174 -14.35 -12.42 -8.16
C GLY A 174 -15.71 -13.05 -7.87
N SER A 175 -15.88 -13.68 -6.71
CA SER A 175 -17.10 -14.37 -6.31
C SER A 175 -18.08 -13.50 -5.52
N TYR A 176 -17.57 -12.50 -4.78
CA TYR A 176 -18.36 -11.61 -3.93
C TYR A 176 -18.25 -10.16 -4.45
N PRO A 177 -19.24 -9.71 -5.24
CA PRO A 177 -19.21 -8.35 -5.78
C PRO A 177 -19.02 -7.28 -4.69
N ASP A 178 -18.21 -6.25 -4.99
CA ASP A 178 -17.96 -5.11 -4.10
C ASP A 178 -17.19 -5.44 -2.81
N GLN A 179 -16.66 -6.66 -2.67
CA GLN A 179 -15.85 -7.06 -1.53
C GLN A 179 -14.37 -7.18 -1.91
N VAL A 180 -13.53 -6.99 -0.92
CA VAL A 180 -12.08 -7.11 -1.03
C VAL A 180 -11.65 -8.46 -0.46
N LEU A 181 -10.81 -9.17 -1.20
CA LEU A 181 -10.31 -10.47 -0.82
C LEU A 181 -8.99 -10.33 -0.05
N PHE A 182 -8.95 -10.94 1.14
CA PHE A 182 -7.76 -11.04 1.98
C PHE A 182 -7.38 -12.50 2.22
N GLN A 183 -6.09 -12.70 2.46
CA GLN A 183 -5.57 -13.93 3.04
C GLN A 183 -4.96 -13.60 4.40
N THR A 184 -5.36 -14.33 5.46
CA THR A 184 -4.83 -14.14 6.81
C THR A 184 -4.07 -15.37 7.28
N GLY A 185 -3.19 -15.18 8.28
CA GLY A 185 -2.50 -16.25 8.94
C GLY A 185 -1.74 -15.78 10.17
N HIS A 186 -1.16 -16.72 10.89
CA HIS A 186 -0.29 -16.44 12.02
C HIS A 186 1.18 -16.52 11.62
N LEU A 187 2.00 -15.71 12.29
CA LEU A 187 3.43 -15.70 12.07
C LEU A 187 4.05 -17.07 12.43
N GLY A 188 4.76 -17.67 11.47
CA GLY A 188 5.38 -18.99 11.64
C GLY A 188 4.47 -20.18 11.31
N GLU A 189 3.21 -19.94 10.97
CA GLU A 189 2.27 -20.98 10.53
C GLU A 189 2.12 -20.98 9.01
N GLU A 190 1.92 -22.18 8.43
CA GLU A 190 1.67 -22.34 6.99
C GLU A 190 0.19 -22.20 6.65
N GLU A 191 -0.70 -22.44 7.62
CA GLU A 191 -2.14 -22.37 7.43
C GLU A 191 -2.57 -20.94 7.10
N ARG A 192 -3.38 -20.81 6.05
CA ARG A 192 -3.90 -19.53 5.55
C ARG A 192 -5.39 -19.63 5.33
N SER A 193 -6.13 -18.62 5.77
CA SER A 193 -7.58 -18.50 5.57
C SER A 193 -7.88 -17.33 4.64
N ARG A 194 -8.93 -17.48 3.81
CA ARG A 194 -9.38 -16.41 2.91
C ARG A 194 -10.67 -15.78 3.40
N TRP A 195 -10.75 -14.46 3.26
CA TRP A 195 -11.87 -13.66 3.74
C TRP A 195 -12.24 -12.61 2.69
N ALA A 196 -13.55 -12.48 2.47
CA ALA A 196 -14.12 -11.39 1.70
C ALA A 196 -14.66 -10.33 2.66
N VAL A 197 -14.29 -9.07 2.47
CA VAL A 197 -14.56 -7.95 3.38
C VAL A 197 -15.20 -6.82 2.61
N ASP A 198 -16.36 -6.33 3.06
CA ASP A 198 -17.02 -5.17 2.48
C ASP A 198 -16.49 -3.83 3.07
N VAL A 199 -16.87 -2.71 2.46
CA VAL A 199 -16.44 -1.37 2.91
C VAL A 199 -16.93 -0.99 4.31
N ALA A 200 -17.91 -1.70 4.87
CA ALA A 200 -18.36 -1.56 6.24
C ALA A 200 -17.55 -2.42 7.23
N GLY A 201 -16.58 -3.22 6.73
CA GLY A 201 -15.74 -4.11 7.52
C GLY A 201 -16.39 -5.46 7.85
N ARG A 202 -17.56 -5.77 7.29
CA ARG A 202 -18.17 -7.09 7.47
C ARG A 202 -17.33 -8.15 6.76
N THR A 203 -16.88 -9.13 7.53
CA THR A 203 -15.99 -10.20 7.09
C THR A 203 -16.76 -11.52 6.99
N ILE A 204 -16.63 -12.20 5.86
CA ILE A 204 -17.15 -13.53 5.62
C ILE A 204 -16.05 -14.46 5.11
N ALA A 205 -16.13 -15.75 5.41
CA ALA A 205 -15.21 -16.72 4.83
C ALA A 205 -15.40 -16.75 3.31
N ALA A 206 -14.30 -16.55 2.58
CA ALA A 206 -14.33 -16.61 1.13
C ALA A 206 -14.21 -18.06 0.64
N ASP A 207 -14.75 -18.32 -0.55
CA ASP A 207 -14.55 -19.60 -1.22
C ASP A 207 -13.03 -19.80 -1.48
N PRO A 208 -12.47 -20.99 -1.18
CA PRO A 208 -11.08 -21.28 -1.50
C PRO A 208 -10.71 -21.11 -3.00
N GLU A 209 -11.69 -21.27 -3.89
CA GLU A 209 -11.55 -21.09 -5.33
C GLU A 209 -11.77 -19.63 -5.80
N ASP A 210 -12.16 -18.72 -4.89
CA ASP A 210 -12.33 -17.32 -5.24
C ASP A 210 -11.00 -16.73 -5.74
N GLN A 211 -11.03 -16.19 -6.94
CA GLN A 211 -9.87 -15.57 -7.56
C GLN A 211 -10.03 -14.04 -7.56
N PRO A 212 -8.96 -13.31 -7.21
CA PRO A 212 -9.01 -11.87 -7.27
C PRO A 212 -9.11 -11.39 -8.72
N VAL A 213 -9.90 -10.34 -8.94
CA VAL A 213 -10.00 -9.64 -10.21
C VAL A 213 -9.30 -8.27 -10.14
N VAL A 214 -8.65 -7.90 -11.24
CA VAL A 214 -7.86 -6.66 -11.36
C VAL A 214 -8.27 -5.94 -12.63
N PHE A 215 -8.69 -4.69 -12.50
CA PHE A 215 -8.98 -3.80 -13.63
C PHE A 215 -8.06 -2.59 -13.55
N GLY A 216 -7.84 -1.96 -14.69
CA GLY A 216 -6.95 -0.81 -14.86
C GLY A 216 -5.65 -1.18 -15.55
N GLU A 217 -4.94 -0.17 -16.02
CA GLU A 217 -3.68 -0.32 -16.78
C GLU A 217 -2.54 0.39 -16.05
N LEU A 218 -1.43 -0.35 -15.82
CA LEU A 218 -0.20 0.24 -15.28
C LEU A 218 0.56 0.96 -16.39
N VAL A 219 0.83 2.25 -16.19
CA VAL A 219 1.55 3.10 -17.12
C VAL A 219 2.79 3.69 -16.47
N ASN A 220 3.95 3.41 -17.07
CA ASN A 220 5.24 3.89 -16.57
C ASN A 220 5.64 5.29 -17.10
N ASN A 221 4.97 5.79 -18.14
CA ASN A 221 5.38 6.95 -18.92
C ASN A 221 4.66 8.26 -18.56
N ILE A 222 3.93 8.31 -17.46
CA ILE A 222 3.35 9.58 -17.00
C ILE A 222 4.47 10.44 -16.41
N TRP A 223 4.54 11.69 -16.90
CA TRP A 223 5.54 12.68 -16.55
C TRP A 223 5.86 12.70 -15.05
N THR A 224 7.09 12.40 -14.73
CA THR A 224 7.62 12.39 -13.36
C THR A 224 8.17 13.75 -13.01
N GLY A 225 7.56 14.85 -13.15
CA GLY A 225 8.02 16.21 -12.78
C GLY A 225 9.46 16.33 -12.26
N PRO A 226 10.06 17.48 -12.19
CA PRO A 226 11.45 17.61 -11.77
C PRO A 226 11.62 16.99 -10.39
N GLN A 227 12.46 15.99 -10.29
CA GLN A 227 12.91 15.44 -9.02
C GLN A 227 13.70 16.55 -8.35
N ALA A 228 13.25 17.03 -7.20
CA ALA A 228 14.04 17.95 -6.41
C ALA A 228 15.31 17.20 -5.96
N HIS A 229 16.43 17.53 -6.59
CA HIS A 229 17.73 17.15 -6.09
C HIS A 229 17.96 18.00 -4.83
N GLY A 230 17.84 17.38 -3.68
CA GLY A 230 18.29 17.96 -2.41
C GLY A 230 19.71 17.57 -2.14
#